data_fd5ea629c9eecdc38624721172c64e9b
#
_entry.id   fd5ea629c9eecdc38624721172c64e9b
#
_cell.length_a   1.000
_cell.length_b   1.000
_cell.length_c   1.000
_cell.angle_alpha   90.00
_cell.angle_beta   90.00
_cell.angle_gamma   90.00
#
_symmetry.space_group_name_H-M   'P 1'
#
loop_
_entity.id
_entity.type
_entity.pdbx_description
1 polymer ?
#
loop_
_entity_poly.entity_id
_entity_poly.type
_entity_poly.pdbx_seq_one_letter_code
_entity_poly.pdbx_strand_id
1 'polypeptide(L)'
;VSNAPTASKKLFTASAASNDGQFTPQDWALFVSVAAIWGSSFVFIDIGLEALPPGLITLVRVGSGAAALWALPRSITTRVGRAVTDVQIEPDDRAKLLLLSVIWVAIPFTLFPIAEQHINSSVTGLLNGATPIFAATVAAVLLRQRAHGALLLGLIVGFAGIALISAPSVRNGSNAASGVFMVLGATVCYGFAINLAAPLQKKYGSLPLMARMLGLATLWTIPYGLWDIRSAEWEVGPLIAVLVLGVFGTGIAFAIMGTLVGRVGSTRASFITYLIPVVSLALGMAFRGDTVAPIAIVGIGLVISGAFLASRSQARVSEPALAGSRRSGRPEDGPHTDPFLSRPR
;
A
#
# COMPACT_ATOMS: atom_id res chain seq x y z
N VAL A 1 32.90 20.49 28.17
CA VAL A 1 32.56 19.31 27.36
C VAL A 1 31.09 19.04 27.62
N SER A 2 30.25 19.53 26.72
CA SER A 2 28.79 19.39 26.79
C SER A 2 28.41 18.10 26.11
N ASN A 3 27.93 17.11 26.87
CA ASN A 3 27.30 15.90 26.37
C ASN A 3 25.86 16.25 25.92
N ALA A 4 25.66 16.44 24.62
CA ALA A 4 24.33 16.46 24.05
C ALA A 4 23.81 15.01 23.96
N PRO A 5 22.56 14.72 24.41
CA PRO A 5 22.01 13.36 24.30
C PRO A 5 21.75 13.04 22.84
N THR A 6 22.31 11.94 22.37
CA THR A 6 22.04 11.34 21.07
C THR A 6 20.55 11.03 20.96
N ALA A 7 19.82 11.80 20.15
CA ALA A 7 18.43 11.58 19.86
C ALA A 7 18.27 10.22 19.15
N SER A 8 17.69 9.26 19.85
CA SER A 8 17.24 7.99 19.28
C SER A 8 16.38 8.27 18.05
N LYS A 9 16.88 7.93 16.85
CA LYS A 9 16.12 8.02 15.59
C LYS A 9 14.93 7.06 15.68
N LYS A 10 13.76 7.58 16.06
CA LYS A 10 12.50 6.82 15.95
C LYS A 10 12.22 6.55 14.48
N LEU A 11 12.34 5.30 14.05
CA LEU A 11 12.13 4.85 12.67
C LEU A 11 10.67 5.02 12.17
N PHE A 12 9.73 5.24 13.09
CA PHE A 12 8.29 5.31 12.78
C PHE A 12 7.67 6.53 13.46
N THR A 13 7.45 7.58 12.69
CA THR A 13 6.60 8.71 13.10
C THR A 13 5.44 8.81 12.12
N ALA A 14 4.21 8.65 12.61
CA ALA A 14 3.01 8.93 11.83
C ALA A 14 2.99 10.41 11.44
N SER A 15 2.84 10.70 10.14
CA SER A 15 2.65 12.06 9.66
C SER A 15 1.21 12.46 9.88
N ALA A 16 0.95 13.42 10.75
CA ALA A 16 -0.34 14.10 10.78
C ALA A 16 -0.53 14.85 9.46
N ALA A 17 -1.61 14.56 8.75
CA ALA A 17 -2.02 15.32 7.59
C ALA A 17 -2.47 16.71 8.02
N SER A 18 -2.01 17.74 7.33
CA SER A 18 -2.32 19.15 7.64
C SER A 18 -3.68 19.62 7.14
N ASN A 19 -4.59 18.71 6.76
CA ASN A 19 -5.94 19.10 6.29
C ASN A 19 -7.02 18.37 7.08
N ASP A 20 -7.68 19.07 8.00
CA ASP A 20 -8.96 18.69 8.63
C ASP A 20 -10.16 18.85 7.67
N GLY A 21 -9.91 19.11 6.39
CA GLY A 21 -10.93 19.34 5.37
C GLY A 21 -11.70 18.06 4.98
N GLN A 22 -12.97 18.25 4.63
CA GLN A 22 -13.78 17.21 3.98
C GLN A 22 -13.18 16.84 2.62
N PHE A 23 -13.40 15.59 2.16
CA PHE A 23 -13.05 15.17 0.80
C PHE A 23 -13.71 16.11 -0.22
N THR A 24 -12.90 16.69 -1.10
CA THR A 24 -13.43 17.45 -2.23
C THR A 24 -13.94 16.49 -3.33
N PRO A 25 -14.78 16.94 -4.27
CA PRO A 25 -15.17 16.11 -5.42
C PRO A 25 -13.97 15.55 -6.20
N GLN A 26 -12.88 16.32 -6.29
CA GLN A 26 -11.64 15.86 -6.93
C GLN A 26 -10.96 14.74 -6.14
N ASP A 27 -10.96 14.80 -4.80
CA ASP A 27 -10.39 13.74 -3.96
C ASP A 27 -11.20 12.45 -4.08
N TRP A 28 -12.53 12.56 -4.17
CA TRP A 28 -13.41 11.43 -4.44
C TRP A 28 -13.16 10.82 -5.82
N ALA A 29 -12.97 11.65 -6.86
CA ALA A 29 -12.65 11.17 -8.19
C ALA A 29 -11.33 10.38 -8.22
N LEU A 30 -10.27 10.91 -7.59
CA LEU A 30 -8.98 10.22 -7.47
C LEU A 30 -9.13 8.91 -6.68
N PHE A 31 -9.87 8.93 -5.57
CA PHE A 31 -10.10 7.77 -4.71
C PHE A 31 -10.81 6.63 -5.44
N VAL A 32 -11.94 6.94 -6.11
CA VAL A 32 -12.72 5.96 -6.88
C VAL A 32 -11.91 5.46 -8.08
N SER A 33 -11.17 6.35 -8.76
CA SER A 33 -10.32 5.95 -9.90
C SER A 33 -9.27 4.92 -9.48
N VAL A 34 -8.55 5.13 -8.37
CA VAL A 34 -7.55 4.16 -7.89
C VAL A 34 -8.22 2.85 -7.47
N ALA A 35 -9.36 2.92 -6.78
CA ALA A 35 -10.10 1.71 -6.38
C ALA A 35 -10.55 0.89 -7.60
N ALA A 36 -11.08 1.55 -8.63
CA ALA A 36 -11.49 0.92 -9.88
C ALA A 36 -10.29 0.30 -10.62
N ILE A 37 -9.20 1.06 -10.77
CA ILE A 37 -8.00 0.61 -11.47
C ILE A 37 -7.34 -0.57 -10.76
N TRP A 38 -7.17 -0.51 -9.44
CA TRP A 38 -6.55 -1.62 -8.71
C TRP A 38 -7.48 -2.82 -8.57
N GLY A 39 -8.79 -2.60 -8.42
CA GLY A 39 -9.77 -3.68 -8.39
C GLY A 39 -9.88 -4.43 -9.71
N SER A 40 -9.76 -3.73 -10.85
CA SER A 40 -9.75 -4.35 -12.17
C SER A 40 -8.45 -5.11 -12.50
N SER A 41 -7.38 -4.90 -11.74
CA SER A 41 -6.07 -5.51 -12.01
C SER A 41 -6.13 -7.02 -12.08
N PHE A 42 -6.94 -7.68 -11.27
CA PHE A 42 -7.09 -9.13 -11.22
C PHE A 42 -7.75 -9.68 -12.49
N VAL A 43 -8.78 -8.99 -12.99
CA VAL A 43 -9.40 -9.34 -14.29
C VAL A 43 -8.42 -9.18 -15.45
N PHE A 44 -7.59 -8.15 -15.45
CA PHE A 44 -6.55 -7.96 -16.47
C PHE A 44 -5.43 -8.99 -16.38
N ILE A 45 -5.08 -9.49 -15.20
CA ILE A 45 -4.15 -10.62 -15.03
C ILE A 45 -4.77 -11.87 -15.65
N ASP A 46 -6.01 -12.16 -15.30
CA ASP A 46 -6.72 -13.34 -15.78
C ASP A 46 -6.88 -13.35 -17.32
N ILE A 47 -7.20 -12.19 -17.94
CA ILE A 47 -7.17 -12.05 -19.41
C ILE A 47 -5.75 -12.27 -19.96
N GLY A 48 -4.74 -11.75 -19.29
CA GLY A 48 -3.34 -11.95 -19.68
C GLY A 48 -2.94 -13.42 -19.69
N LEU A 49 -3.42 -14.20 -18.71
CA LEU A 49 -3.14 -15.63 -18.57
C LEU A 49 -3.77 -16.51 -19.67
N GLU A 50 -4.68 -15.97 -20.48
CA GLU A 50 -5.22 -16.71 -21.64
C GLU A 50 -4.13 -17.04 -22.68
N ALA A 51 -3.06 -16.23 -22.78
CA ALA A 51 -2.02 -16.41 -23.78
C ALA A 51 -0.59 -16.19 -23.25
N LEU A 52 -0.44 -15.47 -22.14
CA LEU A 52 0.86 -15.11 -21.62
C LEU A 52 1.17 -15.85 -20.30
N PRO A 53 2.38 -16.39 -20.13
CA PRO A 53 2.75 -17.03 -18.89
C PRO A 53 3.00 -16.00 -17.77
N PRO A 54 2.89 -16.40 -16.48
CA PRO A 54 2.97 -15.52 -15.33
C PRO A 54 4.22 -14.62 -15.26
N GLY A 55 5.38 -15.17 -15.61
CA GLY A 55 6.63 -14.40 -15.59
C GLY A 55 6.62 -13.27 -16.62
N LEU A 56 6.09 -13.53 -17.82
CA LEU A 56 6.00 -12.52 -18.87
C LEU A 56 4.95 -11.46 -18.52
N ILE A 57 3.80 -11.85 -17.95
CA ILE A 57 2.80 -10.91 -17.44
C ILE A 57 3.45 -9.97 -16.41
N THR A 58 4.20 -10.53 -15.46
CA THR A 58 4.88 -9.75 -14.42
C THR A 58 5.87 -8.77 -15.02
N LEU A 59 6.73 -9.23 -15.94
CA LEU A 59 7.74 -8.39 -16.59
C LEU A 59 7.11 -7.26 -17.40
N VAL A 60 6.14 -7.57 -18.26
CA VAL A 60 5.44 -6.57 -19.09
C VAL A 60 4.68 -5.57 -18.22
N ARG A 61 3.98 -6.03 -17.18
CA ARG A 61 3.25 -5.19 -16.23
C ARG A 61 4.18 -4.22 -15.51
N VAL A 62 5.26 -4.74 -14.90
CA VAL A 62 6.18 -3.92 -14.09
C VAL A 62 6.99 -2.98 -14.99
N GLY A 63 7.50 -3.47 -16.12
CA GLY A 63 8.29 -2.69 -17.07
C GLY A 63 7.48 -1.56 -17.72
N SER A 64 6.28 -1.83 -18.23
CA SER A 64 5.43 -0.79 -18.81
C SER A 64 4.92 0.20 -17.77
N GLY A 65 4.65 -0.26 -16.54
CA GLY A 65 4.31 0.59 -15.40
C GLY A 65 5.46 1.50 -14.99
N ALA A 66 6.69 0.98 -14.95
CA ALA A 66 7.88 1.77 -14.71
C ALA A 66 8.08 2.82 -15.81
N ALA A 67 8.00 2.42 -17.09
CA ALA A 67 8.13 3.33 -18.23
C ALA A 67 7.08 4.46 -18.18
N ALA A 68 5.82 4.12 -17.93
CA ALA A 68 4.74 5.10 -17.80
C ALA A 68 4.99 6.08 -16.64
N LEU A 69 5.46 5.59 -15.49
CA LEU A 69 5.73 6.44 -14.34
C LEU A 69 6.94 7.34 -14.56
N TRP A 70 8.01 6.83 -15.21
CA TRP A 70 9.19 7.61 -15.57
C TRP A 70 8.92 8.67 -16.65
N ALA A 71 7.91 8.45 -17.50
CA ALA A 71 7.46 9.44 -18.48
C ALA A 71 6.77 10.65 -17.83
N LEU A 72 6.33 10.54 -16.57
CA LEU A 72 5.70 11.66 -15.87
C LEU A 72 6.77 12.68 -15.41
N PRO A 73 6.59 13.99 -15.70
CA PRO A 73 7.63 15.01 -15.48
C PRO A 73 8.12 15.18 -14.03
N ARG A 74 7.39 14.65 -13.05
CA ARG A 74 7.69 14.78 -11.61
C ARG A 74 8.06 13.47 -10.93
N SER A 75 8.24 12.41 -11.69
CA SER A 75 8.51 11.08 -11.12
C SER A 75 9.91 10.95 -10.51
N ILE A 76 10.86 11.71 -11.02
CA ILE A 76 12.28 11.67 -10.58
C ILE A 76 12.71 12.95 -9.86
N THR A 77 11.91 14.01 -9.91
CA THR A 77 12.24 15.33 -9.36
C THR A 77 11.30 15.75 -8.25
N THR A 78 11.79 16.55 -7.31
CA THR A 78 10.96 17.23 -6.32
C THR A 78 11.15 18.75 -6.42
N ARG A 79 10.13 19.51 -6.02
CA ARG A 79 10.24 20.97 -5.88
C ARG A 79 10.61 21.32 -4.45
N VAL A 80 11.73 22.01 -4.29
CA VAL A 80 12.13 22.65 -3.03
C VAL A 80 12.07 24.16 -3.27
N GLY A 81 11.01 24.80 -2.80
CA GLY A 81 10.74 26.21 -3.13
C GLY A 81 10.46 26.40 -4.62
N ARG A 82 11.27 27.24 -5.30
CA ARG A 82 11.18 27.47 -6.76
C ARG A 82 12.07 26.54 -7.58
N ALA A 83 13.02 25.84 -6.96
CA ALA A 83 13.95 24.94 -7.66
C ALA A 83 13.34 23.56 -7.86
N VAL A 84 13.57 22.99 -9.06
CA VAL A 84 13.30 21.58 -9.36
C VAL A 84 14.62 20.86 -9.17
N THR A 85 14.70 19.97 -8.20
CA THR A 85 15.91 19.22 -7.88
C THR A 85 15.68 17.74 -8.05
N ASP A 86 16.72 17.03 -8.48
CA ASP A 86 16.71 15.57 -8.56
C ASP A 86 16.65 14.97 -7.15
N VAL A 87 15.75 14.00 -6.94
CA VAL A 87 15.65 13.30 -5.66
C VAL A 87 16.73 12.23 -5.60
N GLN A 88 17.79 12.48 -4.82
CA GLN A 88 18.83 11.49 -4.59
C GLN A 88 18.50 10.66 -3.35
N ILE A 89 18.56 9.33 -3.49
CA ILE A 89 18.40 8.41 -2.37
C ILE A 89 19.71 8.29 -1.61
N GLU A 90 19.69 8.62 -0.34
CA GLU A 90 20.85 8.51 0.55
C GLU A 90 21.38 7.06 0.58
N PRO A 91 22.71 6.87 0.75
CA PRO A 91 23.32 5.54 0.79
C PRO A 91 22.65 4.60 1.81
N ASP A 92 22.31 5.11 3.00
CA ASP A 92 21.68 4.34 4.09
C ASP A 92 20.26 3.87 3.78
N ASP A 93 19.58 4.50 2.81
CA ASP A 93 18.21 4.15 2.42
C ASP A 93 18.16 3.31 1.14
N ARG A 94 19.30 3.13 0.44
CA ARG A 94 19.35 2.32 -0.80
C ARG A 94 18.98 0.85 -0.57
N ALA A 95 19.47 0.26 0.51
CA ALA A 95 19.12 -1.11 0.88
C ALA A 95 17.62 -1.27 1.15
N LYS A 96 16.98 -0.28 1.79
CA LYS A 96 15.53 -0.27 2.01
C LYS A 96 14.75 -0.14 0.72
N LEU A 97 15.23 0.68 -0.23
CA LEU A 97 14.63 0.81 -1.56
C LEU A 97 14.73 -0.50 -2.36
N LEU A 98 15.90 -1.15 -2.33
CA LEU A 98 16.08 -2.47 -2.94
C LEU A 98 15.12 -3.50 -2.33
N LEU A 99 15.04 -3.57 -1.01
CA LEU A 99 14.11 -4.46 -0.32
C LEU A 99 12.66 -4.17 -0.71
N LEU A 100 12.26 -2.89 -0.77
CA LEU A 100 10.93 -2.49 -1.20
C LEU A 100 10.62 -2.90 -2.62
N SER A 101 11.58 -2.79 -3.56
CA SER A 101 11.37 -3.22 -4.95
C SER A 101 11.06 -4.72 -5.05
N VAL A 102 11.58 -5.51 -4.12
CA VAL A 102 11.33 -6.96 -4.04
C VAL A 102 10.01 -7.25 -3.34
N ILE A 103 9.82 -6.76 -2.09
CA ILE A 103 8.66 -7.15 -1.27
C ILE A 103 7.37 -6.40 -1.61
N TRP A 104 7.43 -5.23 -2.25
CA TRP A 104 6.23 -4.52 -2.68
C TRP A 104 5.83 -4.82 -4.11
N VAL A 105 6.78 -5.13 -4.98
CA VAL A 105 6.52 -5.29 -6.41
C VAL A 105 6.90 -6.67 -6.92
N ALA A 106 8.20 -7.00 -6.94
CA ALA A 106 8.66 -8.19 -7.67
C ALA A 106 7.99 -9.47 -7.17
N ILE A 107 7.98 -9.73 -5.85
CA ILE A 107 7.35 -10.93 -5.28
C ILE A 107 5.83 -10.89 -5.43
N PRO A 108 5.10 -9.87 -4.94
CA PRO A 108 3.64 -9.88 -5.02
C PRO A 108 3.11 -9.92 -6.46
N PHE A 109 3.70 -9.15 -7.36
CA PHE A 109 3.24 -9.10 -8.76
C PHE A 109 3.56 -10.37 -9.54
N THR A 110 4.51 -11.18 -9.07
CA THR A 110 4.75 -12.54 -9.57
C THR A 110 3.77 -13.55 -8.97
N LEU A 111 3.49 -13.43 -7.67
CA LEU A 111 2.61 -14.37 -6.98
C LEU A 111 1.15 -14.28 -7.46
N PHE A 112 0.65 -13.09 -7.81
CA PHE A 112 -0.73 -12.94 -8.28
C PHE A 112 -1.01 -13.71 -9.57
N PRO A 113 -0.26 -13.55 -10.69
CA PRO A 113 -0.50 -14.32 -11.89
C PRO A 113 -0.35 -15.82 -11.68
N ILE A 114 0.61 -16.27 -10.85
CA ILE A 114 0.76 -17.70 -10.52
C ILE A 114 -0.46 -18.18 -9.72
N ALA A 115 -0.95 -17.41 -8.77
CA ALA A 115 -2.13 -17.76 -7.97
C ALA A 115 -3.39 -17.86 -8.83
N GLU A 116 -3.58 -16.95 -9.80
CA GLU A 116 -4.74 -16.95 -10.68
C GLU A 116 -4.78 -18.09 -11.68
N GLN A 117 -3.67 -18.84 -11.85
CA GLN A 117 -3.73 -20.14 -12.52
C GLN A 117 -4.48 -21.22 -11.70
N HIS A 118 -4.75 -20.99 -10.44
CA HIS A 118 -5.32 -21.95 -9.49
C HIS A 118 -6.63 -21.50 -8.86
N ILE A 119 -6.86 -20.19 -8.76
CA ILE A 119 -8.07 -19.55 -8.21
C ILE A 119 -8.50 -18.41 -9.12
N ASN A 120 -9.79 -18.10 -9.13
CA ASN A 120 -10.31 -17.05 -9.99
C ASN A 120 -9.94 -15.64 -9.51
N SER A 121 -10.05 -14.65 -10.42
CA SER A 121 -9.71 -13.26 -10.20
C SER A 121 -10.49 -12.61 -9.05
N SER A 122 -11.77 -12.97 -8.88
CA SER A 122 -12.60 -12.49 -7.77
C SER A 122 -12.05 -12.94 -6.42
N VAL A 123 -11.68 -14.21 -6.25
CA VAL A 123 -11.12 -14.73 -4.99
C VAL A 123 -9.76 -14.10 -4.71
N THR A 124 -8.92 -13.92 -5.73
CA THR A 124 -7.63 -13.22 -5.61
C THR A 124 -7.83 -11.80 -5.07
N GLY A 125 -8.76 -11.04 -5.64
CA GLY A 125 -9.06 -9.68 -5.18
C GLY A 125 -9.68 -9.63 -3.77
N LEU A 126 -10.56 -10.60 -3.43
CA LEU A 126 -11.11 -10.71 -2.07
C LEU A 126 -10.01 -10.95 -1.04
N LEU A 127 -9.08 -11.88 -1.31
CA LEU A 127 -7.95 -12.18 -0.44
C LEU A 127 -6.97 -11.02 -0.34
N ASN A 128 -6.76 -10.27 -1.43
CA ASN A 128 -5.94 -9.06 -1.40
C ASN A 128 -6.49 -8.00 -0.43
N GLY A 129 -7.80 -8.00 -0.17
CA GLY A 129 -8.45 -7.18 0.86
C GLY A 129 -7.93 -7.44 2.29
N ALA A 130 -7.19 -8.53 2.52
CA ALA A 130 -6.54 -8.82 3.79
C ALA A 130 -5.29 -7.94 4.06
N THR A 131 -4.79 -7.21 3.07
CA THR A 131 -3.58 -6.36 3.18
C THR A 131 -3.58 -5.47 4.43
N PRO A 132 -4.64 -4.74 4.80
CA PRO A 132 -4.64 -3.91 6.01
C PRO A 132 -4.49 -4.71 7.31
N ILE A 133 -5.00 -5.93 7.36
CA ILE A 133 -4.87 -6.82 8.53
C ILE A 133 -3.39 -7.21 8.72
N PHE A 134 -2.71 -7.61 7.64
CA PHE A 134 -1.28 -7.92 7.70
C PHE A 134 -0.45 -6.67 7.97
N ALA A 135 -0.79 -5.52 7.40
CA ALA A 135 -0.10 -4.26 7.70
C ALA A 135 -0.21 -3.88 9.18
N ALA A 136 -1.39 -4.03 9.79
CA ALA A 136 -1.60 -3.79 11.21
C ALA A 136 -0.86 -4.81 12.10
N THR A 137 -0.86 -6.09 11.71
CA THR A 137 -0.12 -7.16 12.40
C THR A 137 1.38 -6.88 12.39
N VAL A 138 1.93 -6.57 11.22
CA VAL A 138 3.36 -6.25 11.05
C VAL A 138 3.72 -5.01 11.87
N ALA A 139 2.90 -3.96 11.84
CA ALA A 139 3.12 -2.75 12.63
C ALA A 139 3.17 -3.07 14.14
N ALA A 140 2.23 -3.88 14.65
CA ALA A 140 2.19 -4.28 16.06
C ALA A 140 3.44 -5.07 16.44
N VAL A 141 3.90 -6.00 15.59
CA VAL A 141 5.12 -6.79 15.81
C VAL A 141 6.37 -5.91 15.79
N LEU A 142 6.52 -5.04 14.77
CA LEU A 142 7.68 -4.15 14.62
C LEU A 142 7.79 -3.14 15.78
N LEU A 143 6.65 -2.63 16.24
CA LEU A 143 6.59 -1.71 17.37
C LEU A 143 6.61 -2.42 18.73
N ARG A 144 6.68 -3.75 18.73
CA ARG A 144 6.63 -4.61 19.94
C ARG A 144 5.41 -4.28 20.82
N GLN A 145 4.31 -3.87 20.22
CA GLN A 145 3.07 -3.56 20.92
C GLN A 145 2.25 -4.84 21.08
N ARG A 146 1.77 -5.08 22.30
CA ARG A 146 0.80 -6.16 22.52
C ARG A 146 -0.54 -5.75 21.92
N ALA A 147 -1.07 -6.56 21.00
CA ALA A 147 -2.42 -6.36 20.51
C ALA A 147 -3.42 -6.53 21.66
N HIS A 148 -4.18 -5.49 21.96
CA HIS A 148 -5.23 -5.50 22.98
C HIS A 148 -6.42 -4.64 22.52
N GLY A 149 -7.58 -4.83 23.17
CA GLY A 149 -8.78 -4.07 22.87
C GLY A 149 -9.20 -4.18 21.39
N ALA A 150 -9.51 -3.04 20.76
CA ALA A 150 -10.01 -2.99 19.39
C ALA A 150 -9.02 -3.52 18.34
N LEU A 151 -7.70 -3.41 18.58
CA LEU A 151 -6.70 -3.99 17.69
C LEU A 151 -6.78 -5.52 17.69
N LEU A 152 -6.77 -6.14 18.86
CA LEU A 152 -6.87 -7.60 18.97
C LEU A 152 -8.17 -8.13 18.38
N LEU A 153 -9.31 -7.49 18.71
CA LEU A 153 -10.61 -7.85 18.14
C LEU A 153 -10.61 -7.72 16.62
N GLY A 154 -10.08 -6.61 16.09
CA GLY A 154 -9.97 -6.38 14.65
C GLY A 154 -9.12 -7.43 13.93
N LEU A 155 -8.00 -7.85 14.52
CA LEU A 155 -7.17 -8.92 13.97
C LEU A 155 -7.91 -10.27 13.99
N ILE A 156 -8.55 -10.63 15.08
CA ILE A 156 -9.32 -11.91 15.19
C ILE A 156 -10.44 -11.94 14.14
N VAL A 157 -11.25 -10.88 14.06
CA VAL A 157 -12.35 -10.78 13.09
C VAL A 157 -11.81 -10.81 11.66
N GLY A 158 -10.71 -10.08 11.37
CA GLY A 158 -10.10 -10.07 10.05
C GLY A 158 -9.54 -11.43 9.64
N PHE A 159 -8.82 -12.13 10.52
CA PHE A 159 -8.32 -13.48 10.23
C PHE A 159 -9.44 -14.51 10.08
N ALA A 160 -10.53 -14.40 10.85
CA ALA A 160 -11.72 -15.22 10.63
C ALA A 160 -12.32 -14.99 9.24
N GLY A 161 -12.37 -13.72 8.79
CA GLY A 161 -12.80 -13.37 7.43
C GLY A 161 -11.90 -13.99 6.34
N ILE A 162 -10.58 -13.91 6.51
CA ILE A 162 -9.62 -14.56 5.59
C ILE A 162 -9.88 -16.08 5.52
N ALA A 163 -10.08 -16.72 6.65
CA ALA A 163 -10.39 -18.15 6.70
C ALA A 163 -11.67 -18.50 5.94
N LEU A 164 -12.74 -17.69 6.08
CA LEU A 164 -13.99 -17.89 5.34
C LEU A 164 -13.84 -17.69 3.82
N ILE A 165 -13.05 -16.71 3.38
CA ILE A 165 -12.76 -16.52 1.96
C ILE A 165 -11.97 -17.70 1.40
N SER A 166 -11.01 -18.21 2.16
CA SER A 166 -10.08 -19.25 1.75
C SER A 166 -10.71 -20.64 1.76
N ALA A 167 -11.65 -20.90 2.68
CA ALA A 167 -12.18 -22.25 2.95
C ALA A 167 -12.75 -22.98 1.71
N PRO A 168 -13.53 -22.36 0.80
CA PRO A 168 -14.02 -23.02 -0.38
C PRO A 168 -12.88 -23.49 -1.30
N SER A 169 -11.89 -22.61 -1.55
CA SER A 169 -10.76 -22.93 -2.43
C SER A 169 -9.86 -24.01 -1.84
N VAL A 170 -9.60 -23.97 -0.52
CA VAL A 170 -8.80 -25.01 0.16
C VAL A 170 -9.49 -26.38 0.10
N ARG A 171 -10.81 -26.42 0.18
CA ARG A 171 -11.58 -27.67 0.03
C ARG A 171 -11.59 -28.24 -1.40
N ASN A 172 -11.40 -27.38 -2.40
CA ASN A 172 -11.38 -27.77 -3.81
C ASN A 172 -10.07 -28.45 -4.25
N GLY A 173 -9.12 -28.60 -3.35
CA GLY A 173 -7.88 -29.36 -3.59
C GLY A 173 -6.59 -28.56 -3.39
N SER A 174 -5.47 -29.27 -3.50
CA SER A 174 -4.14 -28.71 -3.22
C SER A 174 -3.74 -27.54 -4.12
N ASN A 175 -4.12 -27.58 -5.40
CA ASN A 175 -3.77 -26.51 -6.34
C ASN A 175 -4.48 -25.20 -5.99
N ALA A 176 -5.79 -25.24 -5.71
CA ALA A 176 -6.51 -24.05 -5.27
C ALA A 176 -6.02 -23.54 -3.90
N ALA A 177 -5.65 -24.44 -2.99
CA ALA A 177 -5.02 -24.06 -1.73
C ALA A 177 -3.69 -23.33 -1.96
N SER A 178 -2.84 -23.79 -2.89
CA SER A 178 -1.58 -23.10 -3.21
C SER A 178 -1.80 -21.70 -3.73
N GLY A 179 -2.79 -21.47 -4.59
CA GLY A 179 -3.18 -20.14 -5.05
C GLY A 179 -3.56 -19.22 -3.89
N VAL A 180 -4.38 -19.69 -2.94
CA VAL A 180 -4.74 -18.95 -1.73
C VAL A 180 -3.48 -18.55 -0.94
N PHE A 181 -2.58 -19.50 -0.67
CA PHE A 181 -1.35 -19.20 0.09
C PHE A 181 -0.41 -18.24 -0.64
N MET A 182 -0.36 -18.27 -1.96
CA MET A 182 0.41 -17.30 -2.75
C MET A 182 -0.14 -15.88 -2.60
N VAL A 183 -1.47 -15.69 -2.68
CA VAL A 183 -2.09 -14.38 -2.46
C VAL A 183 -1.87 -13.91 -1.02
N LEU A 184 -2.04 -14.77 -0.03
CA LEU A 184 -1.75 -14.42 1.38
C LEU A 184 -0.28 -14.05 1.57
N GLY A 185 0.66 -14.77 0.94
CA GLY A 185 2.07 -14.42 0.92
C GLY A 185 2.33 -13.02 0.33
N ALA A 186 1.66 -12.69 -0.78
CA ALA A 186 1.72 -11.35 -1.37
C ALA A 186 1.20 -10.27 -0.41
N THR A 187 0.08 -10.52 0.29
CA THR A 187 -0.48 -9.56 1.26
C THR A 187 0.39 -9.39 2.51
N VAL A 188 1.08 -10.45 2.95
CA VAL A 188 2.10 -10.36 4.01
C VAL A 188 3.26 -9.47 3.55
N CYS A 189 3.77 -9.67 2.33
CA CYS A 189 4.80 -8.80 1.74
C CYS A 189 4.34 -7.33 1.71
N TYR A 190 3.09 -7.06 1.31
CA TYR A 190 2.51 -5.71 1.38
C TYR A 190 2.46 -5.17 2.80
N GLY A 191 2.14 -6.00 3.79
CA GLY A 191 2.16 -5.62 5.20
C GLY A 191 3.52 -5.08 5.63
N PHE A 192 4.62 -5.74 5.29
CA PHE A 192 5.98 -5.26 5.54
C PHE A 192 6.31 -4.03 4.69
N ALA A 193 5.99 -4.06 3.40
CA ALA A 193 6.30 -2.99 2.46
C ALA A 193 5.67 -1.65 2.86
N ILE A 194 4.39 -1.63 3.23
CA ILE A 194 3.67 -0.43 3.64
C ILE A 194 4.34 0.22 4.85
N ASN A 195 4.70 -0.59 5.86
CA ASN A 195 5.37 -0.11 7.07
C ASN A 195 6.78 0.43 6.79
N LEU A 196 7.54 -0.23 5.90
CA LEU A 196 8.90 0.18 5.53
C LEU A 196 8.89 1.42 4.62
N ALA A 197 7.90 1.54 3.74
CA ALA A 197 7.82 2.63 2.77
C ALA A 197 7.36 3.96 3.39
N ALA A 198 6.53 3.94 4.44
CA ALA A 198 5.95 5.14 5.03
C ALA A 198 7.00 6.24 5.40
N PRO A 199 8.11 5.92 6.10
CA PRO A 199 9.15 6.92 6.39
C PRO A 199 9.90 7.37 5.13
N LEU A 200 10.12 6.49 4.15
CA LEU A 200 10.80 6.83 2.91
C LEU A 200 9.94 7.72 2.00
N GLN A 201 8.63 7.44 1.91
CA GLN A 201 7.70 8.29 1.19
C GLN A 201 7.62 9.70 1.79
N LYS A 202 7.69 9.81 3.12
CA LYS A 202 7.74 11.11 3.79
C LYS A 202 9.03 11.88 3.49
N LYS A 203 10.17 11.16 3.38
CA LYS A 203 11.50 11.75 3.15
C LYS A 203 11.71 12.15 1.69
N TYR A 204 11.35 11.28 0.74
CA TYR A 204 11.67 11.41 -0.69
C TYR A 204 10.48 11.79 -1.56
N GLY A 205 9.27 11.77 -1.00
CA GLY A 205 8.04 11.84 -1.76
C GLY A 205 7.58 10.48 -2.29
N SER A 206 6.27 10.32 -2.46
CA SER A 206 5.68 9.05 -2.91
C SER A 206 6.08 8.74 -4.35
N LEU A 207 5.93 9.70 -5.27
CA LEU A 207 6.13 9.49 -6.69
C LEU A 207 7.60 9.17 -7.06
N PRO A 208 8.63 9.92 -6.59
CA PRO A 208 10.02 9.59 -6.86
C PRO A 208 10.47 8.24 -6.27
N LEU A 209 9.94 7.88 -5.10
CA LEU A 209 10.23 6.59 -4.46
C LEU A 209 9.65 5.45 -5.30
N MET A 210 8.37 5.56 -5.72
CA MET A 210 7.69 4.54 -6.52
C MET A 210 8.35 4.36 -7.89
N ALA A 211 8.74 5.44 -8.56
CA ALA A 211 9.39 5.37 -9.86
C ALA A 211 10.71 4.56 -9.80
N ARG A 212 11.55 4.83 -8.78
CA ARG A 212 12.79 4.09 -8.58
C ARG A 212 12.56 2.64 -8.17
N MET A 213 11.60 2.42 -7.29
CA MET A 213 11.21 1.08 -6.86
C MET A 213 10.72 0.22 -8.03
N LEU A 214 9.86 0.76 -8.90
CA LEU A 214 9.39 0.05 -10.10
C LEU A 214 10.52 -0.21 -11.10
N GLY A 215 11.42 0.75 -11.32
CA GLY A 215 12.60 0.55 -12.17
C GLY A 215 13.48 -0.60 -11.68
N LEU A 216 13.77 -0.64 -10.36
CA LEU A 216 14.52 -1.74 -9.76
C LEU A 216 13.75 -3.07 -9.81
N ALA A 217 12.44 -3.03 -9.56
CA ALA A 217 11.59 -4.22 -9.63
C ALA A 217 11.57 -4.83 -11.05
N THR A 218 11.60 -3.99 -12.09
CA THR A 218 11.72 -4.48 -13.47
C THR A 218 12.96 -5.35 -13.64
N LEU A 219 14.11 -4.94 -13.09
CA LEU A 219 15.34 -5.73 -13.17
C LEU A 219 15.22 -7.10 -12.51
N TRP A 220 14.51 -7.18 -11.37
CA TRP A 220 14.24 -8.45 -10.68
C TRP A 220 13.32 -9.37 -11.46
N THR A 221 12.41 -8.81 -12.25
CA THR A 221 11.42 -9.60 -13.02
C THR A 221 11.95 -10.08 -14.38
N ILE A 222 13.03 -9.48 -14.90
CA ILE A 222 13.63 -9.86 -16.18
C ILE A 222 13.98 -11.36 -16.27
N PRO A 223 14.72 -11.97 -15.31
CA PRO A 223 15.14 -13.37 -15.47
C PRO A 223 13.92 -14.31 -15.62
N TYR A 224 12.89 -14.12 -14.78
CA TYR A 224 11.70 -14.96 -14.82
C TYR A 224 10.86 -14.69 -16.08
N GLY A 225 10.65 -13.41 -16.44
CA GLY A 225 9.89 -13.06 -17.64
C GLY A 225 10.54 -13.56 -18.94
N LEU A 226 11.87 -13.51 -19.04
CA LEU A 226 12.61 -14.03 -20.19
C LEU A 226 12.63 -15.55 -20.23
N TRP A 227 12.67 -16.22 -19.08
CA TRP A 227 12.56 -17.68 -19.01
C TRP A 227 11.22 -18.15 -19.56
N ASP A 228 10.15 -17.48 -19.19
CA ASP A 228 8.78 -17.83 -19.56
C ASP A 228 8.42 -17.43 -21.01
N ILE A 229 9.17 -16.54 -21.65
CA ILE A 229 8.80 -15.97 -22.97
C ILE A 229 8.57 -17.03 -24.07
N ARG A 230 9.22 -18.19 -23.94
CA ARG A 230 9.11 -19.29 -24.92
C ARG A 230 7.76 -20.00 -24.88
N SER A 231 7.03 -19.92 -23.79
CA SER A 231 5.70 -20.51 -23.62
C SER A 231 4.56 -19.53 -23.91
N ALA A 232 4.89 -18.29 -24.35
CA ALA A 232 3.90 -17.29 -24.67
C ALA A 232 3.23 -17.56 -26.02
N GLU A 233 1.93 -17.50 -26.03
CA GLU A 233 1.13 -17.38 -27.24
C GLU A 233 0.89 -15.88 -27.49
N TRP A 234 1.38 -15.36 -28.63
CA TRP A 234 1.35 -13.92 -28.88
C TRP A 234 -0.01 -13.48 -29.42
N GLU A 235 -0.97 -13.32 -28.53
CA GLU A 235 -2.30 -12.79 -28.84
C GLU A 235 -2.41 -11.31 -28.48
N VAL A 236 -3.05 -10.53 -29.38
CA VAL A 236 -3.16 -9.06 -29.23
C VAL A 236 -4.00 -8.69 -28.02
N GLY A 237 -5.11 -9.37 -27.75
CA GLY A 237 -6.01 -9.08 -26.64
C GLY A 237 -5.33 -9.20 -25.28
N PRO A 238 -4.79 -10.37 -24.92
CA PRO A 238 -4.04 -10.58 -23.68
C PRO A 238 -2.84 -9.64 -23.52
N LEU A 239 -2.09 -9.38 -24.60
CA LEU A 239 -0.96 -8.45 -24.54
C LEU A 239 -1.41 -7.01 -24.22
N ILE A 240 -2.48 -6.53 -24.88
CA ILE A 240 -3.05 -5.21 -24.58
C ILE A 240 -3.56 -5.16 -23.14
N ALA A 241 -4.22 -6.21 -22.65
CA ALA A 241 -4.70 -6.28 -21.27
C ALA A 241 -3.55 -6.10 -20.27
N VAL A 242 -2.42 -6.78 -20.47
CA VAL A 242 -1.24 -6.67 -19.61
C VAL A 242 -0.55 -5.31 -19.74
N LEU A 243 -0.50 -4.71 -20.93
CA LEU A 243 0.02 -3.36 -21.13
C LEU A 243 -0.85 -2.31 -20.43
N VAL A 244 -2.18 -2.42 -20.54
CA VAL A 244 -3.14 -1.57 -19.81
C VAL A 244 -2.94 -1.74 -18.30
N LEU A 245 -2.81 -2.98 -17.83
CA LEU A 245 -2.52 -3.30 -16.44
C LEU A 245 -1.20 -2.65 -15.97
N GLY A 246 -0.15 -2.66 -16.77
CA GLY A 246 1.12 -2.04 -16.45
C GLY A 246 1.05 -0.51 -16.44
N VAL A 247 0.59 0.08 -17.53
CA VAL A 247 0.53 1.54 -17.68
C VAL A 247 -0.46 2.16 -16.69
N PHE A 248 -1.70 1.70 -16.70
CA PHE A 248 -2.75 2.28 -15.85
C PHE A 248 -2.78 1.64 -14.46
N GLY A 249 -2.78 0.31 -14.37
CA GLY A 249 -2.88 -0.42 -13.10
C GLY A 249 -1.65 -0.28 -12.20
N THR A 250 -0.50 0.05 -12.78
CA THR A 250 0.74 0.21 -12.02
C THR A 250 1.27 1.65 -12.12
N GLY A 251 1.66 2.15 -13.28
CA GLY A 251 2.27 3.46 -13.42
C GLY A 251 1.36 4.61 -13.00
N ILE A 252 0.24 4.78 -13.71
CA ILE A 252 -0.70 5.88 -13.47
C ILE A 252 -1.39 5.75 -12.11
N ALA A 253 -1.76 4.54 -11.69
CA ALA A 253 -2.40 4.32 -10.40
C ALA A 253 -1.50 4.76 -9.23
N PHE A 254 -0.20 4.47 -9.27
CA PHE A 254 0.73 4.96 -8.25
C PHE A 254 0.88 6.48 -8.27
N ALA A 255 0.83 7.12 -9.45
CA ALA A 255 0.85 8.58 -9.55
C ALA A 255 -0.41 9.21 -8.94
N ILE A 256 -1.58 8.66 -9.24
CA ILE A 256 -2.86 9.10 -8.67
C ILE A 256 -2.87 8.88 -7.16
N MET A 257 -2.46 7.70 -6.69
CA MET A 257 -2.37 7.37 -5.26
C MET A 257 -1.41 8.30 -4.52
N GLY A 258 -0.23 8.56 -5.08
CA GLY A 258 0.72 9.53 -4.52
C GLY A 258 0.15 10.94 -4.40
N THR A 259 -0.60 11.37 -5.42
CA THR A 259 -1.32 12.65 -5.41
C THR A 259 -2.39 12.68 -4.31
N LEU A 260 -3.20 11.63 -4.22
CA LEU A 260 -4.26 11.52 -3.21
C LEU A 260 -3.68 11.53 -1.79
N VAL A 261 -2.62 10.76 -1.53
CA VAL A 261 -1.91 10.75 -0.23
C VAL A 261 -1.41 12.15 0.14
N GLY A 262 -0.87 12.90 -0.84
CA GLY A 262 -0.43 14.28 -0.63
C GLY A 262 -1.56 15.26 -0.30
N ARG A 263 -2.80 14.99 -0.75
CA ARG A 263 -3.98 15.85 -0.56
C ARG A 263 -4.74 15.53 0.74
N VAL A 264 -5.04 14.26 0.97
CA VAL A 264 -5.94 13.83 2.07
C VAL A 264 -5.21 13.10 3.19
N GLY A 265 -3.92 12.84 3.03
CA GLY A 265 -3.09 12.09 3.97
C GLY A 265 -3.18 10.57 3.76
N SER A 266 -2.15 9.86 4.26
CA SER A 266 -2.01 8.41 4.07
C SER A 266 -3.15 7.61 4.70
N THR A 267 -3.63 7.99 5.88
CA THR A 267 -4.71 7.28 6.59
C THR A 267 -6.02 7.29 5.81
N ARG A 268 -6.41 8.46 5.25
CA ARG A 268 -7.65 8.56 4.46
C ARG A 268 -7.51 7.87 3.11
N ALA A 269 -6.35 8.01 2.46
CA ALA A 269 -6.07 7.36 1.19
C ALA A 269 -6.08 5.83 1.31
N SER A 270 -5.66 5.26 2.45
CA SER A 270 -5.63 3.81 2.66
C SER A 270 -7.02 3.14 2.66
N PHE A 271 -8.12 3.89 2.84
CA PHE A 271 -9.47 3.34 2.73
C PHE A 271 -9.80 2.78 1.33
N ILE A 272 -9.01 3.14 0.30
CA ILE A 272 -9.09 2.53 -1.04
C ILE A 272 -9.00 1.01 -0.96
N THR A 273 -8.17 0.46 -0.08
CA THR A 273 -7.98 -0.98 0.05
C THR A 273 -9.25 -1.74 0.41
N TYR A 274 -10.25 -1.08 0.98
CA TYR A 274 -11.56 -1.68 1.28
C TYR A 274 -12.48 -1.75 0.06
N LEU A 275 -12.29 -0.87 -0.94
CA LEU A 275 -13.06 -0.87 -2.17
C LEU A 275 -12.52 -1.86 -3.22
N ILE A 276 -11.21 -2.12 -3.20
CA ILE A 276 -10.55 -3.02 -4.16
C ILE A 276 -11.25 -4.39 -4.24
N PRO A 277 -11.54 -5.10 -3.12
CA PRO A 277 -12.22 -6.39 -3.17
C PRO A 277 -13.62 -6.31 -3.77
N VAL A 278 -14.34 -5.24 -3.48
CA VAL A 278 -15.71 -5.03 -3.99
C VAL A 278 -15.69 -4.86 -5.51
N VAL A 279 -14.75 -4.03 -6.00
CA VAL A 279 -14.57 -3.82 -7.45
C VAL A 279 -14.12 -5.11 -8.14
N SER A 280 -13.12 -5.80 -7.56
CA SER A 280 -12.61 -7.07 -8.10
C SER A 280 -13.72 -8.14 -8.20
N LEU A 281 -14.51 -8.31 -7.15
CA LEU A 281 -15.65 -9.22 -7.13
C LEU A 281 -16.66 -8.86 -8.22
N ALA A 282 -17.06 -7.60 -8.31
CA ALA A 282 -18.05 -7.15 -9.28
C ALA A 282 -17.56 -7.36 -10.73
N LEU A 283 -16.31 -7.03 -11.02
CA LEU A 283 -15.75 -7.17 -12.36
C LEU A 283 -15.47 -8.63 -12.73
N GLY A 284 -14.93 -9.45 -11.81
CA GLY A 284 -14.71 -10.87 -12.06
C GLY A 284 -16.04 -11.62 -12.35
N MET A 285 -17.08 -11.34 -11.57
CA MET A 285 -18.40 -11.92 -11.84
C MET A 285 -19.00 -11.42 -13.15
N ALA A 286 -18.87 -10.12 -13.48
CA ALA A 286 -19.50 -9.53 -14.66
C ALA A 286 -18.77 -9.88 -15.97
N PHE A 287 -17.45 -9.93 -15.98
CA PHE A 287 -16.65 -10.07 -17.20
C PHE A 287 -15.97 -11.43 -17.36
N ARG A 288 -15.76 -12.18 -16.25
CA ARG A 288 -15.10 -13.49 -16.28
C ARG A 288 -16.04 -14.63 -15.93
N GLY A 289 -17.28 -14.31 -15.50
CA GLY A 289 -18.24 -15.33 -15.05
C GLY A 289 -17.80 -16.04 -13.77
N ASP A 290 -16.97 -15.37 -12.96
CA ASP A 290 -16.47 -15.93 -11.71
C ASP A 290 -17.61 -16.32 -10.78
N THR A 291 -17.51 -17.51 -10.20
CA THR A 291 -18.42 -17.95 -9.14
C THR A 291 -17.74 -17.84 -7.79
N VAL A 292 -18.39 -17.16 -6.86
CA VAL A 292 -17.88 -16.95 -5.51
C VAL A 292 -18.85 -17.52 -4.50
N ALA A 293 -18.34 -18.39 -3.62
CA ALA A 293 -19.17 -18.99 -2.57
C ALA A 293 -19.77 -17.92 -1.65
N PRO A 294 -21.05 -17.99 -1.28
CA PRO A 294 -21.68 -16.98 -0.41
C PRO A 294 -20.94 -16.75 0.91
N ILE A 295 -20.29 -17.78 1.44
CA ILE A 295 -19.48 -17.67 2.66
C ILE A 295 -18.26 -16.77 2.47
N ALA A 296 -17.69 -16.68 1.27
CA ALA A 296 -16.58 -15.76 1.00
C ALA A 296 -17.04 -14.29 0.96
N ILE A 297 -18.30 -14.04 0.58
CA ILE A 297 -18.90 -12.69 0.66
C ILE A 297 -19.06 -12.26 2.13
N VAL A 298 -19.47 -13.17 3.01
CA VAL A 298 -19.48 -12.92 4.45
C VAL A 298 -18.04 -12.67 4.94
N GLY A 299 -17.09 -13.46 4.46
CA GLY A 299 -15.68 -13.32 4.81
C GLY A 299 -15.10 -11.95 4.49
N ILE A 300 -15.40 -11.36 3.31
CA ILE A 300 -14.92 -10.00 2.99
C ILE A 300 -15.54 -8.95 3.92
N GLY A 301 -16.80 -9.08 4.30
CA GLY A 301 -17.42 -8.22 5.30
C GLY A 301 -16.67 -8.25 6.64
N LEU A 302 -16.25 -9.44 7.09
CA LEU A 302 -15.42 -9.58 8.30
C LEU A 302 -14.03 -8.99 8.13
N VAL A 303 -13.36 -9.21 6.97
CA VAL A 303 -12.03 -8.62 6.70
C VAL A 303 -12.10 -7.09 6.76
N ILE A 304 -13.07 -6.49 6.09
CA ILE A 304 -13.26 -5.03 6.08
C ILE A 304 -13.54 -4.50 7.49
N SER A 305 -14.45 -5.15 8.21
CA SER A 305 -14.81 -4.77 9.59
C SER A 305 -13.62 -4.91 10.55
N GLY A 306 -12.88 -6.01 10.44
CA GLY A 306 -11.69 -6.27 11.24
C GLY A 306 -10.59 -5.26 10.98
N ALA A 307 -10.31 -4.94 9.71
CA ALA A 307 -9.32 -3.95 9.32
C ALA A 307 -9.71 -2.54 9.79
N PHE A 308 -11.00 -2.18 9.73
CA PHE A 308 -11.50 -0.92 10.25
C PHE A 308 -11.34 -0.79 11.77
N LEU A 309 -11.65 -1.84 12.52
CA LEU A 309 -11.44 -1.89 13.96
C LEU A 309 -9.96 -1.76 14.33
N ALA A 310 -9.08 -2.50 13.63
CA ALA A 310 -7.65 -2.45 13.85
C ALA A 310 -7.07 -1.06 13.57
N SER A 311 -7.50 -0.39 12.50
CA SER A 311 -7.03 0.95 12.12
C SER A 311 -7.41 2.04 13.14
N ARG A 312 -8.62 1.97 13.71
CA ARG A 312 -9.06 2.92 14.75
C ARG A 312 -8.22 2.85 16.03
N SER A 313 -7.75 1.66 16.37
CA SER A 313 -6.90 1.47 17.56
C SER A 313 -5.53 2.12 17.39
N GLN A 314 -4.95 2.04 16.19
CA GLN A 314 -3.64 2.66 15.90
C GLN A 314 -3.70 4.20 15.93
N ALA A 315 -4.80 4.80 15.47
CA ALA A 315 -5.00 6.24 15.51
C ALA A 315 -5.02 6.79 16.95
N ARG A 316 -5.65 6.08 17.89
CA ARG A 316 -5.73 6.50 19.31
C ARG A 316 -4.40 6.46 20.06
N VAL A 317 -3.47 5.58 19.66
CA VAL A 317 -2.14 5.46 20.29
C VAL A 317 -1.22 6.62 19.87
N SER A 318 -1.47 7.24 18.73
CA SER A 318 -0.67 8.35 18.20
C SER A 318 -1.04 9.72 18.81
N GLU A 319 -2.23 9.90 19.39
CA GLU A 319 -2.73 11.18 19.92
C GLU A 319 -2.16 11.63 21.29
N PRO A 320 -1.87 10.77 22.28
CA PRO A 320 -1.43 11.22 23.59
C PRO A 320 -0.04 11.84 23.62
N ALA A 321 0.85 11.50 22.68
CA ALA A 321 2.22 12.01 22.64
C ALA A 321 2.29 13.50 22.23
N LEU A 322 1.29 14.02 21.53
CA LEU A 322 1.23 15.44 21.11
C LEU A 322 0.55 16.35 22.15
N ALA A 323 -0.36 15.81 22.95
CA ALA A 323 -1.04 16.60 24.01
C ALA A 323 -0.12 16.87 25.21
N GLY A 324 0.81 15.96 25.52
CA GLY A 324 1.79 16.11 26.61
C GLY A 324 2.84 17.19 26.36
N SER A 325 3.24 17.42 25.09
CA SER A 325 4.26 18.39 24.75
C SER A 325 3.77 19.84 24.74
N ARG A 326 2.45 20.06 24.63
CA ARG A 326 1.85 21.41 24.67
C ARG A 326 1.60 21.95 26.07
N ARG A 327 1.62 21.09 27.10
CA ARG A 327 1.42 21.53 28.51
C ARG A 327 2.70 21.94 29.22
N SER A 328 3.89 21.58 28.72
CA SER A 328 5.19 21.95 29.33
C SER A 328 5.77 23.26 28.83
N GLY A 329 5.07 24.00 27.98
CA GLY A 329 5.51 25.27 27.42
C GLY A 329 4.74 26.50 27.90
N ARG A 330 4.10 26.47 29.08
CA ARG A 330 3.55 27.66 29.67
C ARG A 330 4.68 28.36 30.41
N PRO A 331 5.10 29.59 30.06
CA PRO A 331 6.04 30.35 30.87
C PRO A 331 5.37 30.60 32.22
N GLU A 332 6.07 30.32 33.31
CA GLU A 332 5.70 30.84 34.64
C GLU A 332 5.81 32.33 34.57
N ASP A 333 4.66 33.01 34.62
CA ASP A 333 4.61 34.46 34.85
C ASP A 333 5.21 34.73 36.26
N GLY A 334 6.49 35.06 36.29
CA GLY A 334 7.11 35.60 37.46
C GLY A 334 6.52 36.98 37.82
N PRO A 335 6.48 37.37 39.09
CA PRO A 335 5.86 38.62 39.51
C PRO A 335 6.57 39.81 38.87
N HIS A 336 5.83 40.62 38.13
CA HIS A 336 6.23 41.93 37.63
C HIS A 336 6.49 42.83 38.83
N THR A 337 7.78 43.05 39.18
CA THR A 337 8.20 44.16 40.02
C THR A 337 8.39 45.38 39.12
N ASP A 338 7.51 46.34 39.30
CA ASP A 338 7.50 47.62 38.60
C ASP A 338 8.65 48.52 39.15
N PRO A 339 9.64 49.02 38.34
CA PRO A 339 10.78 49.79 38.82
C PRO A 339 10.57 51.30 38.79
N PHE A 340 9.35 51.83 38.70
CA PHE A 340 9.10 53.27 38.60
C PHE A 340 8.30 53.87 39.76
N LEU A 341 8.81 53.79 41.01
CA LEU A 341 8.36 54.68 42.08
C LEU A 341 9.47 54.86 43.10
N SER A 342 10.45 55.78 42.84
CA SER A 342 11.16 56.56 43.85
C SER A 342 12.00 57.65 43.21
N ARG A 343 11.48 58.87 43.11
CA ARG A 343 12.28 60.08 43.22
C ARG A 343 11.82 60.83 44.47
N PRO A 344 12.70 61.11 45.43
CA PRO A 344 12.60 62.30 46.28
C PRO A 344 13.53 63.39 45.77
N ARG A 345 13.12 64.51 46.00
CA ARG A 345 13.64 65.89 45.83
C ARG A 345 15.14 66.06 45.75
#